data_235b422fcb84c7615d75b992531c1366
#
_entry.id   235b422fcb84c7615d75b992531c1366
#
_cell.length_a   1.000
_cell.length_b   1.000
_cell.length_c   1.000
_cell.angle_alpha   90.00
_cell.angle_beta   90.00
_cell.angle_gamma   90.00
#
_symmetry.space_group_name_H-M   'P 1'
#
loop_
_entity.id
_entity.type
_entity.pdbx_description
1 polymer ?
#
loop_
_entity_poly.entity_id
_entity_poly.type
_entity_poly.pdbx_seq_one_letter_code
_entity_poly.pdbx_strand_id
1 'polypeptide(L)'
;MPSAFSSPCQYPGCKKYSVAGSCYCEEHRKKVASSFDERRESSYRRGYTNKWAKVRKAFLIAHPLCVHCLQKGITKPATDVDHITPHKGDKTLFWDSNNWQPLCHECHSRKTAIEDSNFLVRNP
;
A
#
# COMPACT_ATOMS: atom_id res chain seq x y z
N MET A 1 21.53 -33.80 -10.19
CA MET A 1 20.95 -33.75 -9.55
C MET A 1 19.85 -33.54 -9.34
N PRO A 2 19.42 -33.91 -8.80
CA PRO A 2 18.12 -33.81 -8.97
C PRO A 2 17.63 -32.58 -8.56
N SER A 3 17.13 -32.11 -9.44
CA SER A 3 16.25 -31.12 -9.31
C SER A 3 15.41 -31.32 -8.18
N ALA A 4 15.21 -30.32 -7.45
CA ALA A 4 14.21 -30.28 -6.49
C ALA A 4 12.90 -30.82 -7.09
N PHE A 5 12.19 -31.58 -6.32
CA PHE A 5 10.93 -32.10 -6.74
C PHE A 5 10.01 -30.98 -7.19
N SER A 6 9.61 -31.03 -8.44
CA SER A 6 8.63 -30.10 -8.95
C SER A 6 7.25 -30.55 -8.47
N SER A 7 6.52 -29.65 -7.85
CA SER A 7 5.12 -29.93 -7.49
C SER A 7 4.22 -29.69 -8.70
N PRO A 8 3.01 -30.28 -8.72
CA PRO A 8 2.05 -29.96 -9.77
C PRO A 8 1.69 -28.47 -9.76
N CYS A 9 1.50 -27.91 -10.95
CA CYS A 9 1.02 -26.54 -11.10
C CYS A 9 -0.34 -26.40 -10.40
N GLN A 10 -0.48 -25.37 -9.57
CA GLN A 10 -1.71 -25.14 -8.81
C GLN A 10 -2.83 -24.45 -9.60
N TYR A 11 -2.56 -24.11 -10.83
CA TYR A 11 -3.60 -23.50 -11.67
C TYR A 11 -4.67 -24.56 -12.00
N PRO A 12 -5.96 -24.24 -11.82
CA PRO A 12 -7.03 -25.22 -12.05
C PRO A 12 -7.00 -25.81 -13.46
N GLY A 13 -7.04 -27.13 -13.53
CA GLY A 13 -7.04 -27.86 -14.81
C GLY A 13 -5.67 -28.05 -15.45
N CYS A 14 -4.61 -27.52 -14.87
CA CYS A 14 -3.26 -27.66 -15.41
C CYS A 14 -2.63 -28.99 -14.97
N LYS A 15 -2.08 -29.73 -15.95
CA LYS A 15 -1.40 -31.01 -15.70
C LYS A 15 0.13 -30.89 -15.72
N LYS A 16 0.66 -29.67 -15.90
CA LYS A 16 2.09 -29.44 -15.94
C LYS A 16 2.66 -29.30 -14.53
N TYR A 17 3.99 -29.31 -14.43
CA TYR A 17 4.65 -29.13 -13.14
C TYR A 17 5.08 -27.68 -12.96
N SER A 18 5.14 -27.26 -11.70
CA SER A 18 5.59 -25.93 -11.34
C SER A 18 7.08 -25.76 -11.65
N VAL A 19 7.49 -24.50 -11.88
CA VAL A 19 8.90 -24.17 -12.04
C VAL A 19 9.52 -23.89 -10.67
N ALA A 20 10.85 -23.93 -10.60
CA ALA A 20 11.57 -23.65 -9.36
C ALA A 20 11.21 -22.29 -8.81
N GLY A 21 10.92 -22.23 -7.51
CA GLY A 21 10.56 -20.97 -6.84
C GLY A 21 9.12 -20.51 -7.03
N SER A 22 8.29 -21.31 -7.69
CA SER A 22 6.88 -20.99 -7.91
C SER A 22 6.00 -22.21 -7.68
N CYS A 23 4.73 -21.99 -7.43
CA CYS A 23 3.72 -23.06 -7.38
C CYS A 23 2.99 -23.23 -8.71
N TYR A 24 3.42 -22.55 -9.77
CA TYR A 24 2.81 -22.58 -11.10
C TYR A 24 3.84 -22.97 -12.15
N CYS A 25 3.39 -23.54 -13.28
CA CYS A 25 4.25 -23.76 -14.43
C CYS A 25 4.62 -22.40 -15.08
N GLU A 26 5.59 -22.41 -15.99
CA GLU A 26 6.08 -21.19 -16.62
C GLU A 26 4.97 -20.35 -17.24
N GLU A 27 4.06 -21.00 -17.94
CA GLU A 27 2.92 -20.34 -18.58
C GLU A 27 1.99 -19.69 -17.58
N HIS A 28 1.57 -20.43 -16.55
CA HIS A 28 0.63 -19.93 -15.56
C HIS A 28 1.26 -18.97 -14.56
N ARG A 29 2.55 -19.10 -14.30
CA ARG A 29 3.29 -18.12 -13.50
C ARG A 29 3.18 -16.71 -14.10
N LYS A 30 3.38 -16.60 -15.41
CA LYS A 30 3.25 -15.33 -16.13
C LYS A 30 1.80 -14.84 -16.14
N LYS A 31 0.85 -15.73 -16.36
CA LYS A 31 -0.57 -15.39 -16.40
C LYS A 31 -1.08 -14.89 -15.05
N VAL A 32 -0.71 -15.56 -13.96
CA VAL A 32 -1.11 -15.15 -12.60
C VAL A 32 -0.48 -13.81 -12.24
N ALA A 33 0.80 -13.60 -12.55
CA ALA A 33 1.47 -12.33 -12.29
C ALA A 33 0.81 -11.17 -13.05
N SER A 34 0.51 -11.38 -14.34
CA SER A 34 -0.19 -10.39 -15.16
C SER A 34 -1.56 -10.05 -14.60
N SER A 35 -2.35 -11.09 -14.24
CA SER A 35 -3.67 -10.91 -13.64
C SER A 35 -3.61 -10.14 -12.31
N PHE A 36 -2.60 -10.40 -11.50
CA PHE A 36 -2.39 -9.70 -10.23
C PHE A 36 -2.08 -8.23 -10.47
N ASP A 37 -1.22 -7.93 -11.44
CA ASP A 37 -0.85 -6.56 -11.80
C ASP A 37 -2.05 -5.78 -12.36
N GLU A 38 -2.90 -6.42 -13.14
CA GLU A 38 -4.10 -5.80 -13.67
C GLU A 38 -5.10 -5.40 -12.58
N ARG A 39 -5.21 -6.20 -11.51
CA ARG A 39 -6.12 -5.91 -10.40
C ARG A 39 -5.61 -4.81 -9.50
N ARG A 40 -4.30 -4.64 -9.42
CA ARG A 40 -3.69 -3.66 -8.53
C ARG A 40 -3.37 -2.40 -9.30
N GLU A 41 -4.07 -1.33 -8.97
CA GLU A 41 -3.72 -0.02 -9.50
C GLU A 41 -2.32 0.34 -9.02
N SER A 42 -1.45 0.75 -9.93
CA SER A 42 -0.06 1.09 -9.60
C SER A 42 -0.02 2.31 -8.66
N SER A 43 1.05 2.43 -7.88
CA SER A 43 1.27 3.60 -7.02
C SER A 43 1.26 4.88 -7.85
N TYR A 44 1.81 4.84 -9.07
CA TYR A 44 1.83 5.97 -9.98
C TYR A 44 0.41 6.46 -10.32
N ARG A 45 -0.50 5.53 -10.68
CA ARG A 45 -1.89 5.87 -11.01
C ARG A 45 -2.65 6.41 -9.80
N ARG A 46 -2.30 5.95 -8.59
CA ARG A 46 -2.92 6.44 -7.36
C ARG A 46 -2.40 7.81 -6.92
N GLY A 47 -1.47 8.40 -7.65
CA GLY A 47 -0.94 9.73 -7.36
C GLY A 47 0.40 9.75 -6.64
N TYR A 48 0.97 8.61 -6.32
CA TYR A 48 2.26 8.51 -5.61
C TYR A 48 3.42 8.63 -6.60
N THR A 49 3.57 9.81 -7.19
CA THR A 49 4.57 10.12 -8.21
C THR A 49 5.80 10.77 -7.58
N ASN A 50 6.83 11.05 -8.40
CA ASN A 50 7.99 11.81 -7.98
C ASN A 50 7.61 13.23 -7.52
N LYS A 51 6.59 13.82 -8.12
CA LYS A 51 6.05 15.11 -7.70
C LYS A 51 5.51 15.03 -6.27
N TRP A 52 4.74 13.99 -5.96
CA TRP A 52 4.23 13.74 -4.62
C TRP A 52 5.37 13.56 -3.61
N ALA A 53 6.40 12.78 -3.98
CA ALA A 53 7.56 12.56 -3.11
C ALA A 53 8.24 13.87 -2.70
N LYS A 54 8.37 14.81 -3.63
CA LYS A 54 8.94 16.13 -3.34
C LYS A 54 8.02 16.96 -2.43
N VAL A 55 6.73 16.96 -2.71
CA VAL A 55 5.73 17.72 -1.96
C VAL A 55 5.63 17.21 -0.53
N ARG A 56 5.58 15.88 -0.33
CA ARG A 56 5.50 15.31 1.02
C ARG A 56 6.75 15.60 1.84
N LYS A 57 7.91 15.57 1.22
CA LYS A 57 9.17 15.90 1.88
C LYS A 57 9.18 17.36 2.37
N ALA A 58 8.76 18.28 1.51
CA ALA A 58 8.65 19.69 1.87
C ALA A 58 7.64 19.90 3.01
N PHE A 59 6.51 19.22 2.96
CA PHE A 59 5.49 19.27 4.01
C PHE A 59 6.04 18.80 5.37
N LEU A 60 6.79 17.69 5.38
CA LEU A 60 7.40 17.15 6.60
C LEU A 60 8.49 18.08 7.18
N ILE A 61 9.19 18.79 6.33
CA ILE A 61 10.17 19.80 6.78
C ILE A 61 9.44 20.96 7.48
N ALA A 62 8.30 21.39 6.96
CA ALA A 62 7.49 22.46 7.55
C ALA A 62 6.71 21.98 8.78
N HIS A 63 6.37 20.71 8.85
CA HIS A 63 5.59 20.10 9.95
C HIS A 63 6.31 18.86 10.46
N PRO A 64 7.39 19.01 11.25
CA PRO A 64 8.27 17.89 11.60
C PRO A 64 7.73 16.94 12.67
N LEU A 65 6.67 17.30 13.38
CA LEU A 65 6.19 16.52 14.52
C LEU A 65 4.86 15.85 14.23
N CYS A 66 4.72 14.62 14.72
CA CYS A 66 3.48 13.84 14.60
C CYS A 66 2.36 14.52 15.39
N VAL A 67 1.26 14.88 14.72
CA VAL A 67 0.13 15.57 15.37
C VAL A 67 -0.62 14.68 16.37
N HIS A 68 -0.74 13.38 16.09
CA HIS A 68 -1.39 12.46 17.02
C HIS A 68 -0.58 12.26 18.31
N CYS A 69 0.74 12.20 18.20
CA CYS A 69 1.61 12.13 19.38
C CYS A 69 1.55 13.41 20.19
N LEU A 70 1.52 14.56 19.52
CA LEU A 70 1.39 15.86 20.21
C LEU A 70 0.10 15.96 21.01
N GLN A 71 -1.00 15.44 20.49
CA GLN A 71 -2.28 15.38 21.21
C GLN A 71 -2.20 14.56 22.49
N LYS A 72 -1.27 13.61 22.54
CA LYS A 72 -1.02 12.78 23.73
C LYS A 72 0.07 13.33 24.63
N GLY A 73 0.60 14.51 24.31
CA GLY A 73 1.72 15.12 25.04
C GLY A 73 3.07 14.52 24.72
N ILE A 74 3.20 13.80 23.61
CA ILE A 74 4.44 13.17 23.18
C ILE A 74 5.03 13.94 22.00
N THR A 75 6.32 14.29 22.09
CA THR A 75 7.05 14.91 20.98
C THR A 75 7.76 13.82 20.20
N LYS A 76 7.26 13.51 19.00
CA LYS A 76 7.84 12.47 18.15
C LYS A 76 7.90 12.96 16.70
N PRO A 77 9.02 12.71 15.98
CA PRO A 77 9.14 13.13 14.60
C PRO A 77 8.10 12.45 13.72
N ALA A 78 7.53 13.20 12.78
CA ALA A 78 6.68 12.65 11.73
C ALA A 78 7.54 12.11 10.60
N THR A 79 7.15 10.98 10.05
CA THR A 79 7.83 10.36 8.92
C THR A 79 6.90 10.21 7.72
N ASP A 80 5.59 10.28 7.95
CA ASP A 80 4.58 10.03 6.94
C ASP A 80 3.65 11.24 6.81
N VAL A 81 3.20 11.51 5.59
CA VAL A 81 2.12 12.44 5.34
C VAL A 81 0.85 11.63 5.15
N ASP A 82 -0.13 11.86 6.02
CA ASP A 82 -1.39 11.15 5.98
C ASP A 82 -2.48 12.07 5.44
N HIS A 83 -3.50 11.49 4.82
CA HIS A 83 -4.71 12.21 4.44
C HIS A 83 -5.73 12.07 5.57
N ILE A 84 -6.16 13.21 6.13
CA ILE A 84 -7.13 13.23 7.24
C ILE A 84 -8.40 12.49 6.83
N THR A 85 -8.92 12.83 5.65
CA THR A 85 -9.99 12.07 5.00
C THR A 85 -9.36 11.23 3.90
N PRO A 86 -9.56 9.90 3.90
CA PRO A 86 -8.99 9.05 2.84
C PRO A 86 -9.43 9.52 1.45
N HIS A 87 -8.47 9.69 0.55
CA HIS A 87 -8.77 10.21 -0.78
C HIS A 87 -9.49 9.22 -1.69
N LYS A 88 -9.27 7.91 -1.50
CA LYS A 88 -9.92 6.83 -2.28
C LYS A 88 -9.90 7.05 -3.80
N GLY A 89 -8.77 7.58 -4.30
CA GLY A 89 -8.61 7.89 -5.72
C GLY A 89 -9.10 9.28 -6.13
N ASP A 90 -9.66 10.07 -5.22
CA ASP A 90 -10.06 11.44 -5.49
C ASP A 90 -8.84 12.36 -5.46
N LYS A 91 -8.47 12.89 -6.62
CA LYS A 91 -7.30 13.75 -6.76
C LYS A 91 -7.45 15.09 -6.03
N THR A 92 -8.66 15.59 -5.88
CA THR A 92 -8.93 16.82 -5.15
C THR A 92 -8.57 16.64 -3.67
N LEU A 93 -9.03 15.55 -3.05
CA LEU A 93 -8.67 15.22 -1.67
C LEU A 93 -7.19 14.88 -1.53
N PHE A 94 -6.61 14.21 -2.51
CA PHE A 94 -5.20 13.83 -2.49
C PHE A 94 -4.27 15.05 -2.46
N TRP A 95 -4.57 16.08 -3.26
CA TRP A 95 -3.73 17.27 -3.39
C TRP A 95 -4.15 18.44 -2.49
N ASP A 96 -5.20 18.27 -1.69
CA ASP A 96 -5.65 19.30 -0.76
C ASP A 96 -4.71 19.33 0.46
N SER A 97 -3.90 20.39 0.56
CA SER A 97 -2.95 20.55 1.67
C SER A 97 -3.63 20.65 3.03
N ASN A 98 -4.88 21.11 3.09
CA ASN A 98 -5.66 21.16 4.32
C ASN A 98 -6.10 19.77 4.78
N ASN A 99 -6.04 18.79 3.88
CA ASN A 99 -6.35 17.38 4.17
C ASN A 99 -5.10 16.57 4.54
N TRP A 100 -3.93 17.18 4.61
CA TRP A 100 -2.69 16.50 4.97
C TRP A 100 -2.38 16.70 6.45
N GLN A 101 -1.79 15.68 7.06
CA GLN A 101 -1.28 15.79 8.42
C GLN A 101 0.02 14.99 8.56
N PRO A 102 0.96 15.49 9.38
CA PRO A 102 2.19 14.75 9.65
C PRO A 102 1.94 13.70 10.72
N LEU A 103 2.31 12.45 10.46
CA LEU A 103 2.19 11.35 11.40
C LEU A 103 3.49 10.56 11.48
N CYS A 104 3.79 10.00 12.64
CA CYS A 104 4.82 8.98 12.73
C CYS A 104 4.26 7.67 12.13
N HIS A 105 5.14 6.76 11.77
CA HIS A 105 4.73 5.51 11.13
C HIS A 105 3.72 4.71 11.97
N GLU A 106 3.92 4.66 13.27
CA GLU A 106 3.04 3.93 14.19
C GLU A 106 1.61 4.51 14.20
N CYS A 107 1.50 5.83 14.29
CA CYS A 107 0.19 6.50 14.30
C CYS A 107 -0.51 6.35 12.93
N HIS A 108 0.25 6.43 11.85
CA HIS A 108 -0.27 6.24 10.50
C HIS A 108 -0.81 4.83 10.30
N SER A 109 -0.04 3.82 10.73
CA SER A 109 -0.47 2.42 10.64
C SER A 109 -1.71 2.14 11.47
N ARG A 110 -1.77 2.71 12.68
CA ARG A 110 -2.92 2.54 13.57
C ARG A 110 -4.18 3.17 12.98
N LYS A 111 -4.05 4.37 12.42
CA LYS A 111 -5.16 5.07 11.76
C LYS A 111 -5.69 4.26 10.58
N THR A 112 -4.81 3.76 9.73
CA THR A 112 -5.17 2.93 8.57
C THR A 112 -5.92 1.68 9.01
N ALA A 113 -5.45 0.99 10.04
CA ALA A 113 -6.10 -0.21 10.58
C ALA A 113 -7.51 0.10 11.09
N ILE A 114 -7.70 1.22 11.77
CA ILE A 114 -9.01 1.63 12.28
C ILE A 114 -9.96 1.96 11.12
N GLU A 115 -9.49 2.67 10.12
CA GLU A 115 -10.30 3.01 8.94
C GLU A 115 -10.73 1.77 8.17
N ASP A 116 -9.84 0.81 7.99
CA ASP A 116 -10.16 -0.46 7.32
C ASP A 116 -11.17 -1.27 8.12
N SER A 117 -11.02 -1.32 9.44
CA SER A 117 -11.98 -2.02 10.32
C SER A 117 -13.37 -1.38 10.24
N ASN A 118 -13.45 -0.07 10.26
CA ASN A 118 -14.71 0.65 10.15
C ASN A 118 -15.38 0.42 8.79
N PHE A 119 -14.58 0.34 7.73
CA PHE A 119 -15.07 0.04 6.39
C PHE A 119 -15.71 -1.36 6.36
N LEU A 120 -15.04 -2.36 6.93
CA LEU A 120 -15.56 -3.74 6.98
C LEU A 120 -16.83 -3.85 7.80
N VAL A 121 -16.99 -3.09 8.89
CA VAL A 121 -18.18 -3.07 9.71
C VAL A 121 -19.36 -2.42 8.98
N ARG A 122 -19.11 -1.36 8.21
CA ARG A 122 -20.15 -0.63 7.48
C ARG A 122 -20.64 -1.35 6.22
N ASN A 123 -19.85 -2.28 5.70
CA ASN A 123 -20.16 -3.04 4.48
C ASN A 123 -20.12 -4.53 4.79
N PRO A 124 -21.09 -5.04 5.57
CA PRO A 124 -21.13 -6.45 5.92
C PRO A 124 -21.47 -7.34 4.73
#